data_1648bc48e7f5a0f778a0f5f1b00f7440
#
_entry.id   1648bc48e7f5a0f778a0f5f1b00f7440
#
_cell.length_a   1.000
_cell.length_b   1.000
_cell.length_c   1.000
_cell.angle_alpha   90.00
_cell.angle_beta   90.00
_cell.angle_gamma   90.00
#
_symmetry.space_group_name_H-M   'P 1'
#
loop_
_entity.id
_entity.type
_entity.pdbx_description
1 polymer ?
#
loop_
_entity_poly.entity_id
_entity_poly.type
_entity_poly.pdbx_seq_one_letter_code
_entity_poly.pdbx_strand_id
1 'polypeptide(L)'
;VGDRFALAGRVWEVEELDIPHRLIYVHPVKGKMEIEWPGDYGEVHTRILERMYRVLAEDTEYAYLKPDALERLKLARAVARNTGMLENTLVHLGGYTWAMFPWLGTRSFRTLRRYLGQFADRYKISKIEFEGCYYMMFRMERGDGISLLSDMGRRIREEGISLDHLIGLSECPVYEKYDGFIPSELLRIAFREDKLRSDEILTRSETW
;
A
#
# COMPACT_ATOMS: atom_id res chain seq x y z
N VAL A 1 12.70 21.81 12.25
CA VAL A 1 12.88 23.26 12.25
C VAL A 1 12.97 23.72 10.81
N GLY A 2 12.28 24.80 10.45
CA GLY A 2 12.15 25.28 9.06
C GLY A 2 10.98 24.68 8.28
N ASP A 3 10.27 23.70 8.82
CA ASP A 3 9.07 23.14 8.18
C ASP A 3 7.92 24.15 8.21
N ARG A 4 7.16 24.19 7.12
CA ARG A 4 6.02 25.09 6.98
C ARG A 4 4.72 24.33 7.00
N PHE A 5 3.70 24.92 7.60
CA PHE A 5 2.35 24.38 7.61
C PHE A 5 1.31 25.50 7.58
N ALA A 6 0.11 25.16 7.07
CA ALA A 6 -1.01 26.09 7.05
C ALA A 6 -1.94 25.82 8.24
N LEU A 7 -2.22 26.85 9.04
CA LEU A 7 -3.16 26.79 10.16
C LEU A 7 -3.90 28.11 10.32
N ALA A 8 -5.22 28.02 10.50
CA ALA A 8 -6.10 29.18 10.69
C ALA A 8 -5.95 30.28 9.59
N GLY A 9 -5.82 29.86 8.34
CA GLY A 9 -5.70 30.75 7.18
C GLY A 9 -4.36 31.46 7.04
N ARG A 10 -3.34 31.06 7.80
CA ARG A 10 -1.97 31.59 7.74
C ARG A 10 -0.97 30.49 7.54
N VAL A 11 0.18 30.82 6.96
CA VAL A 11 1.33 29.91 6.85
C VAL A 11 2.29 30.22 8.00
N TRP A 12 2.73 29.17 8.66
CA TRP A 12 3.64 29.22 9.81
C TRP A 12 4.91 28.43 9.47
N GLU A 13 6.04 28.88 9.98
CA GLU A 13 7.31 28.16 9.91
C GLU A 13 7.78 27.81 11.33
N VAL A 14 8.24 26.56 11.50
CA VAL A 14 8.71 26.04 12.79
C VAL A 14 10.08 26.60 13.11
N GLU A 15 10.20 27.34 14.21
CA GLU A 15 11.46 27.89 14.75
C GLU A 15 12.14 26.88 15.69
N GLU A 16 11.36 26.30 16.61
CA GLU A 16 11.89 25.46 17.65
C GLU A 16 10.88 24.37 18.05
N LEU A 17 11.39 23.20 18.44
CA LEU A 17 10.64 22.08 18.97
C LEU A 17 11.08 21.80 20.41
N ASP A 18 10.23 22.07 21.37
CA ASP A 18 10.41 21.68 22.78
C ASP A 18 9.67 20.36 23.04
N ILE A 19 10.35 19.28 22.74
CA ILE A 19 9.79 17.92 22.88
C ILE A 19 9.39 17.56 24.31
N PRO A 20 10.20 17.88 25.35
CA PRO A 20 9.84 17.62 26.75
C PRO A 20 8.54 18.27 27.17
N HIS A 21 8.31 19.51 26.78
CA HIS A 21 7.11 20.28 27.13
C HIS A 21 5.98 20.16 26.09
N ARG A 22 6.23 19.46 24.96
CA ARG A 22 5.28 19.30 23.84
C ARG A 22 4.85 20.63 23.23
N LEU A 23 5.79 21.57 23.09
CA LEU A 23 5.56 22.89 22.49
C LEU A 23 6.27 22.99 21.14
N ILE A 24 5.65 23.72 20.24
CA ILE A 24 6.22 24.07 18.94
C ILE A 24 6.18 25.58 18.84
N TYR A 25 7.34 26.21 18.73
CA TYR A 25 7.44 27.67 18.49
C TYR A 25 7.43 27.91 16.99
N VAL A 26 6.60 28.84 16.57
CA VAL A 26 6.37 29.13 15.16
C VAL A 26 6.27 30.63 14.91
N HIS A 27 6.66 31.10 13.74
CA HIS A 27 6.41 32.46 13.29
C HIS A 27 5.61 32.47 11.98
N PRO A 28 4.81 33.54 11.72
CA PRO A 28 4.05 33.65 10.50
C PRO A 28 4.98 33.97 9.31
N VAL A 29 4.80 33.27 8.19
CA VAL A 29 5.50 33.57 6.94
C VAL A 29 4.54 33.96 5.84
N LYS A 30 4.98 34.85 4.93
CA LYS A 30 4.19 35.25 3.77
C LYS A 30 4.25 34.13 2.72
N GLY A 31 3.11 33.73 2.20
CA GLY A 31 3.01 32.75 1.13
C GLY A 31 1.62 32.15 1.06
N LYS A 32 1.35 31.41 -0.02
CA LYS A 32 0.21 30.49 -0.11
C LYS A 32 0.76 29.09 0.03
N MET A 33 0.17 28.32 0.90
CA MET A 33 0.44 26.89 1.05
C MET A 33 -0.91 26.19 0.95
N GLU A 34 -0.98 25.15 0.14
CA GLU A 34 -2.15 24.29 0.12
C GLU A 34 -2.24 23.57 1.47
N ILE A 35 -3.45 23.56 2.03
CA ILE A 35 -3.71 22.84 3.27
C ILE A 35 -3.82 21.38 2.89
N GLU A 36 -2.74 20.64 3.08
CA GLU A 36 -2.79 19.20 3.05
C GLU A 36 -3.21 18.70 4.43
N TRP A 37 -4.35 18.05 4.48
CA TRP A 37 -4.73 17.25 5.63
C TRP A 37 -4.24 15.82 5.34
N PRO A 38 -3.11 15.40 5.92
CA PRO A 38 -2.71 14.01 5.80
C PRO A 38 -3.73 13.16 6.55
N GLY A 39 -4.77 12.75 5.82
CA GLY A 39 -5.71 11.76 6.26
C GLY A 39 -5.22 10.38 5.83
N ASP A 40 -5.61 9.34 6.55
CA ASP A 40 -5.51 7.99 6.02
C ASP A 40 -6.37 7.94 4.75
N TYR A 41 -5.86 7.35 3.67
CA TYR A 41 -6.53 7.28 2.35
C TYR A 41 -7.83 6.47 2.38
N GLY A 42 -8.32 6.09 3.54
CA GLY A 42 -9.46 5.22 3.69
C GLY A 42 -9.21 3.82 3.10
N GLU A 43 -10.14 2.91 3.34
CA GLU A 43 -10.04 1.56 2.79
C GLU A 43 -10.64 1.51 1.39
N VAL A 44 -9.84 1.04 0.42
CA VAL A 44 -10.28 0.80 -0.95
C VAL A 44 -10.72 -0.65 -1.07
N HIS A 45 -11.93 -0.88 -1.56
CA HIS A 45 -12.46 -2.23 -1.77
C HIS A 45 -11.87 -2.87 -3.04
N THR A 46 -11.62 -4.19 -3.02
CA THR A 46 -11.05 -4.95 -4.14
C THR A 46 -11.76 -4.73 -5.48
N ARG A 47 -13.09 -4.60 -5.49
CA ARG A 47 -13.85 -4.31 -6.73
C ARG A 47 -13.44 -3.00 -7.42
N ILE A 48 -12.91 -2.03 -6.68
CA ILE A 48 -12.40 -0.78 -7.24
C ILE A 48 -11.10 -1.06 -7.99
N LEU A 49 -10.20 -1.84 -7.42
CA LEU A 49 -8.94 -2.25 -8.05
C LEU A 49 -9.21 -3.13 -9.28
N GLU A 50 -10.16 -4.04 -9.21
CA GLU A 50 -10.60 -4.84 -10.37
C GLU A 50 -11.20 -3.97 -11.46
N ARG A 51 -11.99 -2.95 -11.12
CA ARG A 51 -12.50 -2.01 -12.11
C ARG A 51 -11.38 -1.17 -12.72
N MET A 52 -10.41 -0.73 -11.91
CA MET A 52 -9.21 -0.06 -12.40
C MET A 52 -8.44 -0.92 -13.40
N TYR A 53 -8.21 -2.21 -13.07
CA TYR A 53 -7.59 -3.17 -13.99
C TYR A 53 -8.33 -3.21 -15.33
N ARG A 54 -9.67 -3.38 -15.31
CA ARG A 54 -10.48 -3.44 -16.53
C ARG A 54 -10.40 -2.14 -17.34
N VAL A 55 -10.45 -0.98 -16.68
CA VAL A 55 -10.32 0.34 -17.33
C VAL A 55 -8.98 0.49 -18.03
N LEU A 56 -7.90 -0.04 -17.44
CA LEU A 56 -6.57 -0.03 -18.05
C LEU A 56 -6.43 -1.04 -19.18
N ALA A 57 -7.11 -2.18 -19.10
CA ALA A 57 -7.05 -3.24 -20.10
C ALA A 57 -7.92 -2.96 -21.34
N GLU A 58 -9.07 -2.30 -21.19
CA GLU A 58 -10.01 -2.02 -22.26
C GLU A 58 -9.67 -0.73 -23.03
N ASP A 59 -10.18 -0.59 -24.25
CA ASP A 59 -9.99 0.61 -25.09
C ASP A 59 -11.23 1.54 -25.13
N THR A 60 -12.21 1.29 -24.25
CA THR A 60 -13.45 2.07 -24.17
C THR A 60 -13.18 3.54 -23.90
N GLU A 61 -13.71 4.41 -24.74
CA GLU A 61 -13.76 5.86 -24.49
C GLU A 61 -15.02 6.19 -23.70
N TYR A 62 -14.84 6.90 -22.59
CA TYR A 62 -15.95 7.27 -21.71
C TYR A 62 -16.41 8.68 -22.04
N ALA A 63 -17.66 8.82 -22.53
CA ALA A 63 -18.23 10.10 -22.97
C ALA A 63 -18.30 11.18 -21.88
N TYR A 64 -18.22 10.82 -20.62
CA TYR A 64 -18.23 11.76 -19.48
C TYR A 64 -16.85 12.33 -19.17
N LEU A 65 -15.76 11.81 -19.76
CA LEU A 65 -14.42 12.33 -19.52
C LEU A 65 -14.14 13.56 -20.38
N LYS A 66 -13.54 14.55 -19.78
CA LYS A 66 -13.00 15.71 -20.50
C LYS A 66 -11.77 15.31 -21.35
N PRO A 67 -11.42 16.08 -22.40
CA PRO A 67 -10.28 15.75 -23.29
C PRO A 67 -8.98 15.44 -22.54
N ASP A 68 -8.58 16.28 -21.57
CA ASP A 68 -7.35 16.07 -20.78
C ASP A 68 -7.38 14.77 -19.98
N ALA A 69 -8.57 14.36 -19.47
CA ALA A 69 -8.73 13.12 -18.74
C ALA A 69 -8.64 11.90 -19.68
N LEU A 70 -9.16 12.03 -20.91
CA LEU A 70 -9.01 11.01 -21.94
C LEU A 70 -7.55 10.83 -22.35
N GLU A 71 -6.80 11.92 -22.54
CA GLU A 71 -5.37 11.83 -22.84
C GLU A 71 -4.59 11.15 -21.71
N ARG A 72 -4.84 11.54 -20.45
CA ARG A 72 -4.23 10.89 -19.28
C ARG A 72 -4.57 9.40 -19.21
N LEU A 73 -5.82 9.03 -19.51
CA LEU A 73 -6.23 7.64 -19.55
C LEU A 73 -5.50 6.86 -20.66
N LYS A 74 -5.35 7.44 -21.86
CA LYS A 74 -4.57 6.83 -22.95
C LYS A 74 -3.11 6.60 -22.56
N LEU A 75 -2.48 7.58 -21.88
CA LEU A 75 -1.13 7.43 -21.37
C LEU A 75 -1.03 6.34 -20.30
N ALA A 76 -1.96 6.30 -19.34
CA ALA A 76 -2.00 5.29 -18.30
C ALA A 76 -2.14 3.87 -18.89
N ARG A 77 -3.00 3.69 -19.88
CA ARG A 77 -3.16 2.43 -20.62
C ARG A 77 -1.88 2.00 -21.35
N ALA A 78 -1.21 2.95 -22.00
CA ALA A 78 0.06 2.68 -22.66
C ALA A 78 1.13 2.22 -21.65
N VAL A 79 1.23 2.89 -20.52
CA VAL A 79 2.14 2.47 -19.42
C VAL A 79 1.77 1.08 -18.92
N ALA A 80 0.49 0.81 -18.65
CA ALA A 80 0.04 -0.46 -18.14
C ALA A 80 0.38 -1.64 -19.07
N ARG A 81 0.21 -1.46 -20.38
CA ARG A 81 0.57 -2.45 -21.41
C ARG A 81 2.08 -2.61 -21.55
N ASN A 82 2.80 -1.49 -21.63
CA ASN A 82 4.25 -1.53 -21.85
C ASN A 82 5.03 -2.11 -20.65
N THR A 83 4.52 -1.97 -19.45
CA THR A 83 5.12 -2.54 -18.25
C THR A 83 4.78 -4.02 -18.03
N GLY A 84 3.75 -4.54 -18.70
CA GLY A 84 3.26 -5.91 -18.51
C GLY A 84 2.52 -6.12 -17.19
N MET A 85 2.12 -5.05 -16.48
CA MET A 85 1.43 -5.15 -15.18
C MET A 85 -0.01 -5.69 -15.28
N LEU A 86 -0.57 -5.75 -16.49
CA LEU A 86 -1.89 -6.34 -16.72
C LEU A 86 -1.81 -7.86 -16.87
N GLU A 87 -0.71 -8.37 -17.43
CA GLU A 87 -0.48 -9.79 -17.69
C GLU A 87 0.23 -10.48 -16.53
N ASN A 88 1.01 -9.71 -15.75
CA ASN A 88 1.89 -10.26 -14.72
C ASN A 88 1.62 -9.62 -13.35
N THR A 89 1.37 -10.45 -12.36
CA THR A 89 1.28 -10.00 -10.96
C THR A 89 2.61 -9.43 -10.46
N LEU A 90 3.74 -10.00 -10.92
CA LEU A 90 5.09 -9.52 -10.64
C LEU A 90 5.76 -9.06 -11.92
N VAL A 91 6.30 -7.85 -11.89
CA VAL A 91 7.03 -7.22 -13.00
C VAL A 91 8.47 -6.92 -12.55
N HIS A 92 9.44 -7.35 -13.34
CA HIS A 92 10.85 -7.04 -13.11
C HIS A 92 11.17 -5.64 -13.63
N LEU A 93 11.61 -4.75 -12.75
CA LEU A 93 11.94 -3.36 -13.11
C LEU A 93 13.42 -3.14 -13.43
N GLY A 94 14.23 -4.18 -13.33
CA GLY A 94 15.68 -4.15 -13.57
C GLY A 94 16.50 -4.39 -12.30
N GLY A 95 17.71 -4.91 -12.48
CA GLY A 95 18.58 -5.30 -11.37
C GLY A 95 17.89 -6.29 -10.43
N TYR A 96 17.77 -5.93 -9.16
CA TYR A 96 17.06 -6.73 -8.16
C TYR A 96 15.66 -6.19 -7.84
N THR A 97 15.17 -5.19 -8.56
CA THR A 97 13.92 -4.49 -8.23
C THR A 97 12.72 -5.13 -8.93
N TRP A 98 11.70 -5.42 -8.14
CA TRP A 98 10.44 -6.02 -8.58
C TRP A 98 9.27 -5.17 -8.12
N ALA A 99 8.22 -5.12 -8.94
CA ALA A 99 6.94 -4.52 -8.58
C ALA A 99 5.84 -5.58 -8.62
N MET A 100 5.00 -5.60 -7.58
CA MET A 100 3.83 -6.49 -7.48
C MET A 100 2.55 -5.68 -7.61
N PHE A 101 1.69 -6.08 -8.54
CA PHE A 101 0.37 -5.50 -8.83
C PHE A 101 -0.74 -6.54 -8.55
N PRO A 102 -1.15 -6.72 -7.30
CA PRO A 102 -2.06 -7.81 -6.95
C PRO A 102 -3.53 -7.51 -7.25
N TRP A 103 -3.89 -6.24 -7.52
CA TRP A 103 -5.26 -5.77 -7.77
C TRP A 103 -6.23 -6.10 -6.63
N LEU A 104 -5.76 -5.99 -5.41
CA LEU A 104 -6.47 -6.28 -4.17
C LEU A 104 -6.76 -5.00 -3.39
N GLY A 105 -7.88 -4.96 -2.69
CA GLY A 105 -8.23 -3.86 -1.80
C GLY A 105 -7.31 -3.78 -0.57
N THR A 106 -7.44 -2.69 0.19
CA THR A 106 -6.50 -2.32 1.26
C THR A 106 -6.24 -3.44 2.28
N ARG A 107 -7.27 -4.16 2.73
CA ARG A 107 -7.13 -5.22 3.74
C ARG A 107 -6.36 -6.41 3.19
N SER A 108 -6.75 -6.91 2.03
CA SER A 108 -6.10 -8.04 1.37
C SER A 108 -4.68 -7.68 0.91
N PHE A 109 -4.47 -6.45 0.41
CA PHE A 109 -3.14 -5.96 0.06
C PHE A 109 -2.22 -5.90 1.29
N ARG A 110 -2.71 -5.37 2.42
CA ARG A 110 -1.96 -5.32 3.69
C ARG A 110 -1.59 -6.73 4.16
N THR A 111 -2.51 -7.68 4.05
CA THR A 111 -2.29 -9.08 4.38
C THR A 111 -1.22 -9.71 3.47
N LEU A 112 -1.34 -9.51 2.15
CA LEU A 112 -0.38 -10.02 1.17
C LEU A 112 1.03 -9.47 1.41
N ARG A 113 1.14 -8.17 1.68
CA ARG A 113 2.43 -7.53 2.00
C ARG A 113 3.09 -8.15 3.22
N ARG A 114 2.32 -8.42 4.29
CA ARG A 114 2.82 -9.10 5.49
C ARG A 114 3.20 -10.55 5.18
N TYR A 115 2.39 -11.23 4.39
CA TYR A 115 2.66 -12.62 3.98
C TYR A 115 3.94 -12.73 3.14
N LEU A 116 4.19 -11.78 2.24
CA LEU A 116 5.43 -11.70 1.46
C LEU A 116 6.68 -11.69 2.38
N GLY A 117 6.58 -11.06 3.53
CA GLY A 117 7.66 -11.03 4.52
C GLY A 117 8.12 -12.41 4.99
N GLN A 118 7.25 -13.43 4.97
CA GLN A 118 7.61 -14.81 5.33
C GLN A 118 8.58 -15.47 4.33
N PHE A 119 8.71 -14.88 3.15
CA PHE A 119 9.62 -15.35 2.09
C PHE A 119 10.93 -14.53 2.04
N ALA A 120 11.07 -13.53 2.91
CA ALA A 120 12.19 -12.59 2.88
C ALA A 120 13.55 -13.28 2.98
N ASP A 121 13.71 -14.24 3.89
CA ASP A 121 14.98 -14.94 4.08
C ASP A 121 15.34 -15.84 2.88
N ARG A 122 14.35 -16.54 2.34
CA ARG A 122 14.55 -17.47 1.22
C ARG A 122 14.95 -16.73 -0.06
N TYR A 123 14.25 -15.64 -0.38
CA TYR A 123 14.41 -14.89 -1.62
C TYR A 123 15.30 -13.64 -1.46
N LYS A 124 15.82 -13.39 -0.23
CA LYS A 124 16.57 -12.19 0.10
C LYS A 124 15.77 -10.92 -0.25
N ILE A 125 14.50 -10.91 0.15
CA ILE A 125 13.61 -9.77 -0.07
C ILE A 125 13.94 -8.66 0.94
N SER A 126 14.06 -7.46 0.45
CA SER A 126 14.34 -6.27 1.25
C SER A 126 13.68 -5.03 0.65
N LYS A 127 13.67 -3.93 1.40
CA LYS A 127 13.15 -2.62 0.95
C LYS A 127 11.75 -2.71 0.36
N ILE A 128 10.82 -3.30 1.14
CA ILE A 128 9.41 -3.35 0.71
C ILE A 128 8.80 -1.97 0.89
N GLU A 129 8.55 -1.31 -0.22
CA GLU A 129 7.87 -0.02 -0.32
C GLU A 129 6.51 -0.23 -1.01
N PHE A 130 5.54 0.64 -0.75
CA PHE A 130 4.21 0.49 -1.34
C PHE A 130 3.51 1.84 -1.44
N GLU A 131 2.60 1.95 -2.40
CA GLU A 131 1.73 3.12 -2.55
C GLU A 131 0.27 2.68 -2.39
N GLY A 132 -0.36 3.12 -1.30
CA GLY A 132 -1.72 2.72 -0.97
C GLY A 132 -1.90 1.20 -0.98
N CYS A 133 -2.85 0.73 -1.80
CA CYS A 133 -3.03 -0.70 -2.12
C CYS A 133 -2.83 -0.99 -3.62
N TYR A 134 -2.21 -0.06 -4.35
CA TYR A 134 -2.09 -0.16 -5.81
C TYR A 134 -0.96 -1.08 -6.22
N TYR A 135 0.21 -0.93 -5.60
CA TYR A 135 1.37 -1.77 -5.87
C TYR A 135 2.32 -1.78 -4.67
N MET A 136 3.19 -2.77 -4.65
CA MET A 136 4.37 -2.78 -3.78
C MET A 136 5.62 -3.03 -4.60
N MET A 137 6.72 -2.38 -4.22
CA MET A 137 8.04 -2.62 -4.79
C MET A 137 8.94 -3.21 -3.73
N PHE A 138 9.85 -4.08 -4.15
CA PHE A 138 10.84 -4.68 -3.27
C PHE A 138 12.08 -5.12 -4.06
N ARG A 139 13.17 -5.31 -3.34
CA ARG A 139 14.36 -5.96 -3.89
C ARG A 139 14.31 -7.44 -3.58
N MET A 140 14.62 -8.25 -4.58
CA MET A 140 14.77 -9.71 -4.45
C MET A 140 16.09 -10.13 -5.09
N GLU A 141 17.00 -10.68 -4.29
CA GLU A 141 18.37 -10.99 -4.72
C GLU A 141 18.55 -12.47 -5.05
N ARG A 142 17.55 -13.30 -4.77
CA ARG A 142 17.59 -14.75 -5.03
C ARG A 142 16.29 -15.21 -5.68
N GLY A 143 16.41 -16.09 -6.66
CA GLY A 143 15.27 -16.60 -7.43
C GLY A 143 14.72 -15.57 -8.43
N ASP A 144 13.50 -15.81 -8.87
CA ASP A 144 12.77 -14.97 -9.82
C ASP A 144 11.29 -14.82 -9.42
N GLY A 145 10.56 -13.96 -10.16
CA GLY A 145 9.16 -13.68 -9.87
C GLY A 145 8.25 -14.90 -10.01
N ILE A 146 8.51 -15.79 -10.95
CA ILE A 146 7.73 -17.01 -11.17
C ILE A 146 7.92 -17.97 -9.98
N SER A 147 9.15 -18.19 -9.56
CA SER A 147 9.48 -19.04 -8.41
C SER A 147 8.85 -18.50 -7.12
N LEU A 148 8.90 -17.19 -6.89
CA LEU A 148 8.29 -16.56 -5.72
C LEU A 148 6.78 -16.73 -5.72
N LEU A 149 6.09 -16.40 -6.81
CA LEU A 149 4.63 -16.52 -6.91
C LEU A 149 4.18 -17.98 -6.78
N SER A 150 4.87 -18.90 -7.46
CA SER A 150 4.58 -20.35 -7.37
C SER A 150 4.71 -20.87 -5.93
N ASP A 151 5.78 -20.50 -5.24
CA ASP A 151 5.96 -20.90 -3.83
C ASP A 151 4.91 -20.29 -2.91
N MET A 152 4.61 -19.01 -3.09
CA MET A 152 3.55 -18.34 -2.33
C MET A 152 2.19 -18.99 -2.59
N GLY A 153 1.83 -19.17 -3.86
CA GLY A 153 0.55 -19.78 -4.25
C GLY A 153 0.42 -21.22 -3.75
N ARG A 154 1.47 -22.03 -3.88
CA ARG A 154 1.49 -23.39 -3.36
C ARG A 154 1.25 -23.41 -1.85
N ARG A 155 1.99 -22.60 -1.11
CA ARG A 155 1.87 -22.56 0.36
C ARG A 155 0.50 -22.06 0.82
N ILE A 156 -0.08 -21.09 0.11
CA ILE A 156 -1.44 -20.61 0.39
C ILE A 156 -2.47 -21.72 0.18
N ARG A 157 -2.35 -22.51 -0.87
CA ARG A 157 -3.29 -23.61 -1.15
C ARG A 157 -3.15 -24.80 -0.18
N GLU A 158 -1.92 -25.10 0.26
CA GLU A 158 -1.64 -26.21 1.16
C GLU A 158 -1.91 -25.88 2.63
N GLU A 159 -1.54 -24.69 3.09
CA GLU A 159 -1.53 -24.30 4.50
C GLU A 159 -2.55 -23.19 4.83
N GLY A 160 -3.04 -22.46 3.83
CA GLY A 160 -3.81 -21.23 4.01
C GLY A 160 -2.94 -20.07 4.49
N ILE A 161 -3.60 -18.98 4.90
CA ILE A 161 -2.95 -17.82 5.50
C ILE A 161 -3.46 -17.67 6.94
N SER A 162 -2.62 -17.95 7.92
CA SER A 162 -2.91 -17.66 9.32
C SER A 162 -2.69 -16.17 9.59
N LEU A 163 -3.77 -15.42 9.79
CA LEU A 163 -3.70 -13.98 10.07
C LEU A 163 -2.96 -13.67 11.38
N ASP A 164 -3.07 -14.55 12.37
CA ASP A 164 -2.37 -14.38 13.66
C ASP A 164 -0.84 -14.42 13.49
N HIS A 165 -0.35 -15.26 12.59
CA HIS A 165 1.09 -15.35 12.31
C HIS A 165 1.63 -14.14 11.52
N LEU A 166 0.74 -13.31 10.97
CA LEU A 166 1.13 -12.09 10.27
C LEU A 166 1.26 -10.88 11.21
N ILE A 167 0.89 -11.03 12.48
CA ILE A 167 1.01 -9.98 13.49
C ILE A 167 2.18 -10.33 14.40
N GLY A 168 3.21 -9.48 14.44
CA GLY A 168 4.39 -9.71 15.26
C GLY A 168 4.03 -9.90 16.74
N LEU A 169 4.72 -10.79 17.47
CA LEU A 169 4.42 -11.07 18.88
C LEU A 169 4.50 -9.83 19.77
N SER A 170 5.42 -8.94 19.47
CA SER A 170 5.62 -7.66 20.17
C SER A 170 4.91 -6.47 19.50
N GLU A 171 4.18 -6.71 18.39
CA GLU A 171 3.50 -5.66 17.68
C GLU A 171 2.28 -5.17 18.45
N CYS A 172 2.21 -3.87 18.71
CA CYS A 172 1.04 -3.20 19.27
C CYS A 172 0.45 -2.29 18.17
N PRO A 173 -0.57 -2.74 17.43
CA PRO A 173 -1.13 -1.99 16.31
C PRO A 173 -2.03 -0.86 16.83
N VAL A 174 -1.47 0.35 16.91
CA VAL A 174 -2.18 1.58 17.25
C VAL A 174 -2.58 2.30 15.98
N TYR A 175 -3.87 2.48 15.72
CA TYR A 175 -4.43 3.13 14.54
C TYR A 175 -5.34 4.30 14.87
N GLU A 176 -6.04 4.21 16.00
CA GLU A 176 -7.02 5.21 16.41
C GLU A 176 -6.50 6.03 17.60
N LYS A 177 -7.06 7.20 17.78
CA LYS A 177 -6.63 8.17 18.80
C LYS A 177 -6.58 7.59 20.23
N TYR A 178 -7.46 6.67 20.53
CA TYR A 178 -7.63 6.13 21.90
C TYR A 178 -7.07 4.72 22.07
N ASP A 179 -6.46 4.14 21.05
CA ASP A 179 -5.90 2.79 21.08
C ASP A 179 -4.82 2.62 22.16
N GLY A 180 -4.08 3.69 22.45
CA GLY A 180 -3.08 3.66 23.53
C GLY A 180 -3.62 3.36 24.94
N PHE A 181 -4.94 3.40 25.14
CA PHE A 181 -5.61 3.04 26.39
C PHE A 181 -6.16 1.61 26.39
N ILE A 182 -6.06 0.90 25.26
CA ILE A 182 -6.58 -0.45 25.07
C ILE A 182 -5.45 -1.46 25.26
N PRO A 183 -5.67 -2.58 25.97
CA PRO A 183 -4.69 -3.66 26.09
C PRO A 183 -4.24 -4.15 24.70
N SER A 184 -2.94 -4.37 24.55
CA SER A 184 -2.33 -4.77 23.27
C SER A 184 -2.92 -6.04 22.67
N GLU A 185 -3.36 -6.97 23.49
CA GLU A 185 -4.03 -8.21 23.06
C GLU A 185 -5.34 -7.91 22.31
N LEU A 186 -6.15 -6.98 22.83
CA LEU A 186 -7.41 -6.58 22.20
C LEU A 186 -7.15 -5.80 20.92
N LEU A 187 -6.12 -4.94 20.88
CA LEU A 187 -5.71 -4.24 19.67
C LEU A 187 -5.26 -5.21 18.57
N ARG A 188 -4.59 -6.30 18.92
CA ARG A 188 -4.17 -7.34 17.98
C ARG A 188 -5.37 -8.08 17.38
N ILE A 189 -6.37 -8.41 18.21
CA ILE A 189 -7.62 -9.02 17.76
C ILE A 189 -8.35 -8.05 16.81
N ALA A 190 -8.55 -6.80 17.21
CA ALA A 190 -9.19 -5.78 16.39
C ALA A 190 -8.43 -5.59 15.06
N PHE A 191 -7.11 -5.51 15.10
CA PHE A 191 -6.31 -5.39 13.88
C PHE A 191 -6.49 -6.59 12.94
N ARG A 192 -6.50 -7.81 13.47
CA ARG A 192 -6.74 -9.02 12.69
C ARG A 192 -8.09 -8.96 11.97
N GLU A 193 -9.16 -8.65 12.72
CA GLU A 193 -10.54 -8.67 12.20
C GLU A 193 -10.83 -7.48 11.27
N ASP A 194 -10.34 -6.29 11.60
CA ASP A 194 -10.70 -5.07 10.90
C ASP A 194 -9.74 -4.68 9.79
N LYS A 195 -8.47 -5.08 9.90
CA LYS A 195 -7.41 -4.58 9.03
C LYS A 195 -6.79 -5.65 8.11
N LEU A 196 -7.02 -6.94 8.38
CA LEU A 196 -6.49 -8.04 7.57
C LEU A 196 -7.62 -8.81 6.89
N ARG A 197 -7.31 -9.45 5.74
CA ARG A 197 -8.23 -10.27 4.97
C ARG A 197 -7.49 -11.24 4.06
N SER A 198 -7.79 -12.54 4.12
CA SER A 198 -7.08 -13.58 3.38
C SER A 198 -7.88 -14.25 2.24
N ASP A 199 -9.21 -14.23 2.29
CA ASP A 199 -10.09 -14.92 1.32
C ASP A 199 -9.85 -14.49 -0.14
N GLU A 200 -9.71 -13.18 -0.37
CA GLU A 200 -9.45 -12.64 -1.71
C GLU A 200 -8.05 -13.01 -2.23
N ILE A 201 -7.07 -13.17 -1.32
CA ILE A 201 -5.72 -13.61 -1.70
C ILE A 201 -5.75 -15.09 -2.11
N LEU A 202 -6.51 -15.91 -1.39
CA LEU A 202 -6.67 -17.33 -1.74
C LEU A 202 -7.20 -17.47 -3.17
N THR A 203 -8.28 -16.77 -3.50
CA THR A 203 -8.84 -16.76 -4.86
C THR A 203 -7.82 -16.27 -5.90
N ARG A 204 -7.08 -15.21 -5.60
CA ARG A 204 -6.08 -14.65 -6.52
C ARG A 204 -4.90 -15.60 -6.71
N SER A 205 -4.49 -16.33 -5.68
CA SER A 205 -3.37 -17.25 -5.71
C SER A 205 -3.56 -18.47 -6.63
N GLU A 206 -4.78 -18.75 -7.06
CA GLU A 206 -5.07 -19.81 -8.04
C GLU A 206 -4.43 -19.54 -9.40
N THR A 207 -4.12 -18.28 -9.69
CA THR A 207 -3.47 -17.85 -10.94
C THR A 207 -1.96 -17.66 -10.83
N TRP A 208 -1.33 -18.01 -9.70
CA TRP A 208 0.10 -17.82 -9.40
C TRP A 208 0.91 -19.11 -9.60
#